data_01bf9eedec6a9048f9c1f26291f7e1b5
#
_entry.id   01bf9eedec6a9048f9c1f26291f7e1b5
#
_cell.length_a   1.000
_cell.length_b   1.000
_cell.length_c   1.000
_cell.angle_alpha   90.00
_cell.angle_beta   90.00
_cell.angle_gamma   90.00
#
_symmetry.space_group_name_H-M   'P 1'
#
loop_
_entity.id
_entity.type
_entity.pdbx_description
1 polymer ?
#
loop_
_entity_poly.entity_id
_entity_poly.type
_entity_poly.pdbx_seq_one_letter_code
_entity_poly.pdbx_strand_id
1 'polypeptide(L)'
;MKKMFVVSLLLVSLNCFAHDEPVVLSGDVSEVKQFFVTCKGQNGISQDELYVQLTSNAAANSPLASVQIAKSNFVTTITDLINSDGVPSRAAQVKQGEGLYRITVSKNGNSVEFMNVALEIHCLDSATNEHLAGGTTVSYP
;
A
#
# COMPACT_ATOMS: atom_id res chain seq x y z
N MET A 1 -38.61 43.82 0.50
CA MET A 1 -37.93 42.78 -0.30
C MET A 1 -36.64 42.35 0.43
N LYS A 2 -36.66 41.18 1.10
CA LYS A 2 -35.48 40.63 1.79
C LYS A 2 -34.73 39.77 0.81
N LYS A 3 -33.49 40.17 0.48
CA LYS A 3 -32.57 39.36 -0.35
C LYS A 3 -31.95 38.28 0.52
N MET A 4 -32.34 37.02 0.29
CA MET A 4 -31.69 35.86 0.87
C MET A 4 -30.36 35.62 0.12
N PHE A 5 -29.24 35.75 0.82
CA PHE A 5 -27.92 35.28 0.34
C PHE A 5 -27.82 33.78 0.61
N VAL A 6 -27.82 32.99 -0.45
CA VAL A 6 -27.48 31.57 -0.36
C VAL A 6 -25.96 31.47 -0.40
N VAL A 7 -25.38 31.17 0.75
CA VAL A 7 -23.95 30.83 0.83
C VAL A 7 -23.81 29.37 0.41
N SER A 8 -23.32 29.16 -0.82
CA SER A 8 -22.97 27.84 -1.33
C SER A 8 -21.67 27.38 -0.66
N LEU A 9 -21.79 26.43 0.27
CA LEU A 9 -20.63 25.80 0.92
C LEU A 9 -20.00 24.82 -0.07
N LEU A 10 -18.89 25.22 -0.71
CA LEU A 10 -18.08 24.31 -1.52
C LEU A 10 -17.42 23.29 -0.55
N LEU A 11 -17.94 22.09 -0.53
CA LEU A 11 -17.23 20.94 0.06
C LEU A 11 -16.04 20.61 -0.84
N VAL A 12 -14.87 21.10 -0.47
CA VAL A 12 -13.61 20.62 -1.04
C VAL A 12 -13.40 19.22 -0.49
N SER A 13 -13.68 18.19 -1.31
CA SER A 13 -13.27 16.83 -1.02
C SER A 13 -11.74 16.79 -1.02
N LEU A 14 -11.13 16.70 0.16
CA LEU A 14 -9.74 16.33 0.33
C LEU A 14 -9.59 14.92 -0.24
N ASN A 15 -9.10 14.81 -1.46
CA ASN A 15 -8.68 13.53 -2.01
C ASN A 15 -7.49 13.05 -1.16
N CYS A 16 -7.76 12.11 -0.27
CA CYS A 16 -6.73 11.31 0.35
C CYS A 16 -6.15 10.44 -0.76
N PHE A 17 -4.98 10.77 -1.29
CA PHE A 17 -4.30 9.97 -2.28
C PHE A 17 -3.71 8.74 -1.59
N ALA A 18 -4.45 7.63 -1.67
CA ALA A 18 -3.88 6.31 -1.50
C ALA A 18 -2.83 6.12 -2.60
N HIS A 19 -1.66 5.63 -2.26
CA HIS A 19 -0.68 5.20 -3.25
C HIS A 19 -1.03 3.77 -3.66
N ASP A 20 -1.75 3.64 -4.77
CA ASP A 20 -2.00 2.36 -5.41
C ASP A 20 -0.81 2.04 -6.32
N GLU A 21 -0.01 1.04 -5.93
CA GLU A 21 1.15 0.59 -6.70
C GLU A 21 0.80 -0.68 -7.48
N PRO A 22 0.64 -0.59 -8.81
CA PRO A 22 0.46 -1.77 -9.64
C PRO A 22 1.79 -2.52 -9.78
N VAL A 23 1.77 -3.83 -9.52
CA VAL A 23 2.93 -4.70 -9.65
C VAL A 23 2.60 -5.83 -10.62
N VAL A 24 3.44 -6.00 -11.63
CA VAL A 24 3.36 -7.14 -12.56
C VAL A 24 4.49 -8.10 -12.24
N LEU A 25 4.14 -9.34 -11.88
CA LEU A 25 5.06 -10.45 -11.77
C LEU A 25 5.03 -11.24 -13.09
N SER A 26 6.18 -11.35 -13.74
CA SER A 26 6.32 -12.03 -15.04
C SER A 26 6.19 -13.56 -14.93
N GLY A 27 6.34 -14.24 -16.07
CA GLY A 27 6.35 -15.69 -16.13
C GLY A 27 7.56 -16.38 -15.50
N ASP A 28 8.53 -15.65 -14.94
CA ASP A 28 9.65 -16.27 -14.23
C ASP A 28 9.22 -16.69 -12.82
N VAL A 29 9.45 -17.96 -12.49
CA VAL A 29 9.09 -18.55 -11.18
C VAL A 29 9.86 -17.94 -10.01
N SER A 30 11.04 -17.40 -10.27
CA SER A 30 11.91 -16.79 -9.26
C SER A 30 11.74 -15.28 -9.18
N GLU A 31 10.88 -14.67 -10.01
CA GLU A 31 10.76 -13.22 -10.03
C GLU A 31 10.22 -12.67 -8.72
N VAL A 32 10.93 -11.71 -8.22
CA VAL A 32 10.50 -10.83 -7.14
C VAL A 32 10.57 -9.38 -7.60
N LYS A 33 9.61 -8.57 -7.20
CA LYS A 33 9.68 -7.11 -7.37
C LYS A 33 10.01 -6.48 -6.04
N GLN A 34 10.99 -5.60 -6.04
CA GLN A 34 11.41 -4.88 -4.85
C GLN A 34 11.31 -3.39 -5.08
N PHE A 35 10.84 -2.68 -4.06
CA PHE A 35 10.84 -1.23 -4.01
C PHE A 35 10.94 -0.74 -2.56
N PHE A 36 11.10 0.55 -2.40
CA PHE A 36 11.26 1.18 -1.11
C PHE A 36 10.12 2.17 -0.86
N VAL A 37 9.65 2.19 0.37
CA VAL A 37 8.68 3.17 0.86
C VAL A 37 9.33 3.99 1.96
N THR A 38 9.32 5.30 1.80
CA THR A 38 9.79 6.22 2.83
C THR A 38 8.59 6.89 3.49
N CYS A 39 8.47 6.70 4.80
CA CYS A 39 7.50 7.39 5.63
C CYS A 39 8.15 8.58 6.30
N LYS A 40 7.56 9.77 6.16
CA LYS A 40 8.10 11.02 6.70
C LYS A 40 7.00 11.94 7.22
N GLY A 41 7.06 12.25 8.49
CA GLY A 41 6.18 13.23 9.12
C GLY A 41 6.46 14.67 8.68
N GLN A 42 5.48 15.53 8.86
CA GLN A 42 5.54 16.96 8.55
C GLN A 42 4.69 17.74 9.54
N ASN A 43 5.10 18.97 9.84
CA ASN A 43 4.32 19.92 10.67
C ASN A 43 3.93 19.37 12.05
N GLY A 44 4.78 18.53 12.64
CA GLY A 44 4.52 17.94 13.96
C GLY A 44 3.58 16.72 13.95
N ILE A 45 3.11 16.29 12.77
CA ILE A 45 2.36 15.04 12.60
C ILE A 45 3.34 13.96 12.17
N SER A 46 3.41 12.89 12.95
CA SER A 46 4.27 11.74 12.65
C SER A 46 3.69 10.90 11.50
N GLN A 47 4.54 10.12 10.85
CA GLN A 47 4.15 9.09 9.88
C GLN A 47 4.95 7.83 10.22
N ASP A 48 4.73 7.31 11.40
CA ASP A 48 5.53 6.27 12.05
C ASP A 48 4.98 4.85 11.87
N GLU A 49 3.86 4.72 11.18
CA GLU A 49 3.24 3.45 10.80
C GLU A 49 3.18 3.31 9.28
N LEU A 50 3.62 2.17 8.76
CA LEU A 50 3.39 1.76 7.39
C LEU A 50 2.20 0.81 7.32
N TYR A 51 1.17 1.19 6.56
CA TYR A 51 0.02 0.37 6.20
C TYR A 51 0.19 -0.18 4.79
N VAL A 52 -0.01 -1.50 4.61
CA VAL A 52 0.02 -2.14 3.29
C VAL A 52 -1.11 -3.16 3.19
N GLN A 53 -1.86 -3.11 2.10
CA GLN A 53 -2.76 -4.17 1.66
C GLN A 53 -2.38 -4.66 0.26
N LEU A 54 -2.74 -5.89 -0.05
CA LEU A 54 -2.46 -6.56 -1.30
C LEU A 54 -3.77 -7.06 -1.90
N THR A 55 -4.02 -6.76 -3.18
CA THR A 55 -5.12 -7.34 -3.96
C THR A 55 -4.54 -8.04 -5.18
N SER A 56 -4.81 -9.34 -5.32
CA SER A 56 -4.40 -10.12 -6.49
C SER A 56 -5.52 -10.17 -7.52
N ASN A 57 -5.22 -9.68 -8.72
CA ASN A 57 -6.09 -9.76 -9.89
C ASN A 57 -5.72 -10.96 -10.79
N ALA A 58 -4.93 -11.90 -10.28
CA ALA A 58 -4.56 -13.11 -10.99
C ALA A 58 -5.76 -14.05 -11.14
N ALA A 59 -5.72 -14.97 -12.11
CA ALA A 59 -6.77 -15.97 -12.26
C ALA A 59 -6.91 -16.84 -10.99
N ALA A 60 -8.10 -17.34 -10.72
CA ALA A 60 -8.42 -18.07 -9.49
C ALA A 60 -7.50 -19.27 -9.20
N ASN A 61 -6.97 -19.91 -10.24
CA ASN A 61 -6.05 -21.04 -10.14
C ASN A 61 -4.57 -20.65 -10.16
N SER A 62 -4.26 -19.36 -10.26
CA SER A 62 -2.89 -18.88 -10.22
C SER A 62 -2.31 -19.03 -8.81
N PRO A 63 -0.97 -19.04 -8.67
CA PRO A 63 -0.35 -19.01 -7.35
C PRO A 63 -0.75 -17.75 -6.59
N LEU A 64 -0.71 -17.81 -5.29
CA LEU A 64 -0.97 -16.64 -4.45
C LEU A 64 0.19 -15.65 -4.52
N ALA A 65 -0.12 -14.38 -4.38
CA ALA A 65 0.88 -13.33 -4.21
C ALA A 65 1.11 -13.02 -2.73
N SER A 66 2.35 -12.74 -2.40
CA SER A 66 2.75 -12.30 -1.06
C SER A 66 3.57 -11.03 -1.12
N VAL A 67 3.43 -10.23 -0.08
CA VAL A 67 4.23 -9.02 0.17
C VAL A 67 5.00 -9.19 1.47
N GLN A 68 6.31 -9.08 1.39
CA GLN A 68 7.17 -8.99 2.56
C GLN A 68 7.54 -7.53 2.81
N ILE A 69 7.39 -7.08 4.04
CA ILE A 69 7.75 -5.75 4.50
C ILE A 69 8.88 -5.89 5.51
N ALA A 70 9.98 -5.18 5.27
CA ALA A 70 11.14 -5.20 6.15
C ALA A 70 11.61 -3.79 6.51
N LYS A 71 11.99 -3.60 7.78
CA LYS A 71 12.68 -2.42 8.29
C LYS A 71 13.60 -2.81 9.43
N SER A 72 14.88 -2.48 9.31
CA SER A 72 15.90 -2.89 10.28
C SER A 72 15.87 -4.41 10.52
N ASN A 73 15.60 -4.85 11.73
CA ASN A 73 15.47 -6.25 12.12
C ASN A 73 14.03 -6.77 12.15
N PHE A 74 13.06 -5.95 11.74
CA PHE A 74 11.64 -6.33 11.66
C PHE A 74 11.30 -6.81 10.27
N VAL A 75 10.59 -7.95 10.17
CA VAL A 75 10.05 -8.49 8.93
C VAL A 75 8.65 -9.03 9.18
N THR A 76 7.73 -8.71 8.29
CA THR A 76 6.39 -9.32 8.25
C THR A 76 5.98 -9.65 6.83
N THR A 77 5.01 -10.54 6.66
CA THR A 77 4.50 -10.95 5.36
C THR A 77 2.98 -11.00 5.39
N ILE A 78 2.36 -10.53 4.32
CA ILE A 78 0.94 -10.71 4.04
C ILE A 78 0.76 -11.43 2.72
N THR A 79 -0.32 -12.19 2.61
CA THR A 79 -0.69 -12.94 1.41
C THR A 79 -2.15 -12.69 1.12
N ASP A 80 -2.49 -12.46 -0.14
CA ASP A 80 -3.87 -12.51 -0.60
C ASP A 80 -4.24 -13.99 -0.83
N LEU A 81 -5.22 -14.46 -0.07
CA LEU A 81 -5.58 -15.89 -0.03
C LEU A 81 -6.55 -16.30 -1.14
N ILE A 82 -7.17 -15.33 -1.81
CA ILE A 82 -8.19 -15.60 -2.84
C ILE A 82 -7.95 -14.68 -4.04
N ASN A 83 -7.37 -15.22 -5.09
CA ASN A 83 -7.19 -14.47 -6.33
C ASN A 83 -8.53 -14.05 -6.97
N SER A 84 -8.57 -12.91 -7.62
CA SER A 84 -9.69 -12.44 -8.46
C SER A 84 -11.03 -12.21 -7.76
N ASP A 85 -11.06 -12.15 -6.44
CA ASP A 85 -12.31 -11.86 -5.71
C ASP A 85 -12.53 -10.36 -5.50
N GLY A 86 -11.53 -9.53 -5.82
CA GLY A 86 -11.55 -8.07 -5.64
C GLY A 86 -11.52 -7.64 -4.17
N VAL A 87 -11.28 -8.57 -3.25
CA VAL A 87 -11.18 -8.27 -1.82
C VAL A 87 -9.70 -8.22 -1.42
N PRO A 88 -9.22 -7.13 -0.81
CA PRO A 88 -7.84 -7.06 -0.37
C PRO A 88 -7.51 -8.08 0.71
N SER A 89 -6.24 -8.46 0.79
CA SER A 89 -5.67 -9.20 1.93
C SER A 89 -5.95 -8.47 3.25
N ARG A 90 -5.74 -9.17 4.36
CA ARG A 90 -5.62 -8.47 5.64
C ARG A 90 -4.48 -7.45 5.57
N ALA A 91 -4.69 -6.25 6.09
CA ALA A 91 -3.66 -5.22 6.13
C ALA A 91 -2.47 -5.62 7.04
N ALA A 92 -1.26 -5.29 6.61
CA ALA A 92 -0.12 -5.18 7.50
C ALA A 92 -0.04 -3.75 8.01
N GLN A 93 0.01 -3.60 9.33
CA GLN A 93 0.26 -2.34 10.02
C GLN A 93 1.60 -2.46 10.76
N VAL A 94 2.61 -1.76 10.25
CA VAL A 94 4.00 -1.89 10.71
C VAL A 94 4.42 -0.61 11.42
N LYS A 95 4.40 -0.64 12.75
CA LYS A 95 4.73 0.49 13.64
C LYS A 95 6.22 0.46 14.01
N GLN A 96 7.09 0.72 13.03
CA GLN A 96 8.54 0.72 13.20
C GLN A 96 9.17 2.11 13.04
N GLY A 97 8.34 3.16 13.17
CA GLY A 97 8.78 4.55 13.07
C GLY A 97 8.93 5.06 11.63
N GLU A 98 9.22 6.33 11.51
CA GLU A 98 9.50 6.99 10.21
C GLU A 98 10.76 6.44 9.55
N GLY A 99 10.89 6.66 8.23
CA GLY A 99 12.05 6.30 7.44
C GLY A 99 11.78 5.22 6.40
N LEU A 100 12.82 4.51 6.00
CA LEU A 100 12.82 3.61 4.87
C LEU A 100 12.33 2.20 5.23
N TYR A 101 11.34 1.73 4.48
CA TYR A 101 10.87 0.35 4.46
C TYR A 101 11.20 -0.29 3.11
N ARG A 102 11.57 -1.55 3.13
CA ARG A 102 11.75 -2.37 1.93
C ARG A 102 10.52 -3.24 1.72
N ILE A 103 9.96 -3.19 0.54
CA ILE A 103 8.81 -3.99 0.11
C ILE A 103 9.29 -4.99 -0.94
N THR A 104 8.94 -6.25 -0.76
CA THR A 104 9.24 -7.31 -1.73
C THR A 104 7.96 -8.06 -2.05
N VAL A 105 7.59 -8.09 -3.33
CA VAL A 105 6.42 -8.79 -3.86
C VAL A 105 6.87 -10.03 -4.58
N SER A 106 6.26 -11.17 -4.29
CA SER A 106 6.61 -12.46 -4.88
C SER A 106 5.37 -13.33 -5.13
N LYS A 107 5.52 -14.30 -6.03
CA LYS A 107 4.56 -15.40 -6.21
C LYS A 107 4.91 -16.52 -5.23
N ASN A 108 3.88 -17.18 -4.70
CA ASN A 108 4.04 -18.40 -3.92
C ASN A 108 3.96 -19.61 -4.87
N GLY A 109 4.99 -20.41 -4.89
CA GLY A 109 5.06 -21.62 -5.75
C GLY A 109 5.78 -21.40 -7.08
N ASN A 110 5.80 -22.45 -7.89
CA ASN A 110 6.57 -22.55 -9.13
C ASN A 110 5.66 -22.34 -10.37
N SER A 111 5.08 -21.18 -10.52
CA SER A 111 4.23 -20.87 -11.69
C SER A 111 4.93 -19.93 -12.65
N VAL A 112 4.78 -20.23 -13.94
CA VAL A 112 5.21 -19.36 -15.06
C VAL A 112 4.13 -18.37 -15.49
N GLU A 113 3.03 -18.24 -14.74
CA GLU A 113 1.96 -17.32 -15.08
C GLU A 113 2.31 -15.89 -14.70
N PHE A 114 1.86 -14.95 -15.54
CA PHE A 114 1.85 -13.54 -15.21
C PHE A 114 0.81 -13.25 -14.15
N MET A 115 1.16 -12.41 -13.20
CA MET A 115 0.24 -11.97 -12.16
C MET A 115 0.21 -10.45 -12.07
N ASN A 116 -0.99 -9.90 -12.05
CA ASN A 116 -1.21 -8.48 -11.74
C ASN A 116 -1.63 -8.37 -10.26
N VAL A 117 -0.94 -7.54 -9.55
CA VAL A 117 -1.13 -7.29 -8.13
C VAL A 117 -1.25 -5.79 -7.90
N ALA A 118 -2.17 -5.37 -7.08
CA ALA A 118 -2.27 -3.99 -6.62
C ALA A 118 -1.90 -3.92 -5.14
N LEU A 119 -1.06 -2.97 -4.77
CA LEU A 119 -0.71 -2.65 -3.39
C LEU A 119 -1.32 -1.31 -3.03
N GLU A 120 -2.08 -1.27 -1.95
CA GLU A 120 -2.45 -0.04 -1.28
C GLU A 120 -1.41 0.25 -0.19
N ILE A 121 -0.77 1.42 -0.26
CA ILE A 121 0.35 1.78 0.61
C ILE A 121 0.10 3.16 1.23
N HIS A 122 0.16 3.23 2.57
CA HIS A 122 0.06 4.48 3.31
C HIS A 122 1.08 4.55 4.42
N CYS A 123 1.65 5.73 4.63
CA CYS A 123 2.27 6.06 5.90
C CYS A 123 1.26 6.81 6.76
N LEU A 124 1.10 6.40 8.00
CA LEU A 124 0.11 6.91 8.94
C LEU A 124 0.77 7.37 10.23
N ASP A 125 0.13 8.30 10.91
CA ASP A 125 0.39 8.54 12.33
C ASP A 125 -0.23 7.41 13.15
N SER A 126 0.58 6.65 13.89
CA SER A 126 0.13 5.47 14.63
C SER A 126 -0.83 5.77 15.79
N ALA A 127 -0.90 7.03 16.22
CA ALA A 127 -1.78 7.46 17.29
C ALA A 127 -3.14 7.97 16.79
N THR A 128 -3.15 8.64 15.62
CA THR A 128 -4.35 9.32 15.09
C THR A 128 -4.89 8.66 13.82
N ASN A 129 -4.14 7.77 13.17
CA ASN A 129 -4.38 7.23 11.83
C ASN A 129 -4.42 8.32 10.73
N GLU A 130 -3.82 9.46 10.99
CA GLU A 130 -3.77 10.55 10.02
C GLU A 130 -2.74 10.23 8.93
N HIS A 131 -3.14 10.40 7.68
CA HIS A 131 -2.29 10.31 6.50
C HIS A 131 -1.98 11.71 5.97
N LEU A 132 -0.69 12.02 5.82
CA LEU A 132 -0.25 13.29 5.25
C LEU A 132 -0.03 13.16 3.73
N ALA A 133 -0.55 14.14 2.98
CA ALA A 133 -0.17 14.28 1.57
C ALA A 133 1.35 14.49 1.47
N GLY A 134 2.03 13.58 0.76
CA GLY A 134 3.50 13.59 0.65
C GLY A 134 4.26 12.96 1.83
N GLY A 135 3.55 12.42 2.83
CA GLY A 135 4.17 11.63 3.91
C GLY A 135 4.64 10.25 3.47
N THR A 136 4.16 9.78 2.33
CA THR A 136 4.53 8.50 1.70
C THR A 136 5.26 8.76 0.39
N THR A 137 6.43 8.17 0.21
CA THR A 137 7.17 8.22 -1.07
C THR A 137 7.58 6.82 -1.46
N VAL A 138 7.26 6.40 -2.69
CA VAL A 138 7.66 5.11 -3.27
C VAL A 138 8.82 5.33 -4.23
N SER A 139 9.85 4.48 -4.18
CA SER A 139 10.99 4.51 -5.08
C SER A 139 11.42 3.10 -5.49
N TYR A 140 11.88 2.97 -6.72
CA TYR A 140 12.36 1.70 -7.29
C TYR A 140 13.88 1.68 -7.31
N PRO A 141 14.53 0.51 -7.16
CA PRO A 141 15.99 0.37 -7.26
C PRO A 141 16.52 0.63 -8.66
#